data_5d462bed92a8083099a190a65a66e8e5
#
_entry.id   5d462bed92a8083099a190a65a66e8e5
#
_cell.length_a   1.000
_cell.length_b   1.000
_cell.length_c   1.000
_cell.angle_alpha   90.00
_cell.angle_beta   90.00
_cell.angle_gamma   90.00
#
_symmetry.space_group_name_H-M   'P 1'
#
loop_
_entity.id
_entity.type
_entity.pdbx_description
1 polymer ?
#
loop_
_entity_poly.entity_id
_entity_poly.type
_entity_poly.pdbx_seq_one_letter_code
_entity_poly.pdbx_strand_id
1 'polypeptide(L)'
;MDDAAVDFAVAAWREDGLWQVVLLPPSTGDTLEGLVNALRAQPGEGGVLGLVSVAEEFFLLVRVLGEEVRLLVSDIYAAEEWPVGLDALERLGIPSTEDDESEDPQPAGDLKVVDDFGVGVVELELLLDDDEMWPDEQLATIASRIGFGELFDVALEQLPD
;
A
#
# COMPACT_ATOMS: atom_id res chain seq x y z
N MET A 1 5.66 11.59 21.87
CA MET A 1 6.47 11.29 20.79
C MET A 1 5.84 10.31 19.86
N ASP A 2 5.81 10.65 18.72
CA ASP A 2 5.14 9.83 17.75
C ASP A 2 6.14 9.13 16.84
N ASP A 3 6.15 7.83 16.93
CA ASP A 3 7.03 7.04 16.10
C ASP A 3 6.32 6.53 14.86
N ALA A 4 5.09 6.97 14.64
CA ALA A 4 4.34 6.51 13.49
C ALA A 4 4.96 7.08 12.22
N ALA A 5 5.54 6.21 11.45
CA ALA A 5 6.11 6.56 10.16
C ALA A 5 5.05 6.65 9.08
N VAL A 6 3.87 6.15 9.38
CA VAL A 6 2.79 6.05 8.40
C VAL A 6 2.19 7.42 8.12
N ASP A 7 2.30 7.86 6.87
CA ASP A 7 1.71 9.13 6.43
C ASP A 7 0.20 9.00 6.37
N PHE A 8 -0.28 7.90 5.83
CA PHE A 8 -1.71 7.58 5.80
C PHE A 8 -1.91 6.10 5.48
N ALA A 9 -3.06 5.60 5.86
CA ALA A 9 -3.51 4.26 5.51
C ALA A 9 -4.96 4.37 5.06
N VAL A 10 -5.25 3.87 3.88
CA VAL A 10 -6.58 3.97 3.27
C VAL A 10 -7.05 2.57 2.91
N ALA A 11 -8.32 2.28 3.19
CA ALA A 11 -8.95 1.02 2.78
C ALA A 11 -9.94 1.31 1.66
N ALA A 12 -9.91 0.50 0.62
CA ALA A 12 -10.82 0.64 -0.52
C ALA A 12 -11.39 -0.73 -0.88
N TRP A 13 -12.69 -0.76 -1.16
CA TRP A 13 -13.36 -2.00 -1.55
C TRP A 13 -14.61 -1.68 -2.36
N ARG A 14 -15.13 -2.70 -3.04
CA ARG A 14 -16.39 -2.56 -3.78
C ARG A 14 -17.53 -3.17 -2.97
N GLU A 15 -18.64 -2.46 -2.96
CA GLU A 15 -19.85 -2.93 -2.30
C GLU A 15 -21.01 -2.55 -3.21
N ASP A 16 -21.74 -3.56 -3.69
CA ASP A 16 -22.85 -3.35 -4.63
C ASP A 16 -22.41 -2.61 -5.89
N GLY A 17 -21.22 -2.90 -6.37
CA GLY A 17 -20.70 -2.29 -7.59
C GLY A 17 -20.13 -0.89 -7.42
N LEU A 18 -20.17 -0.36 -6.22
CA LEU A 18 -19.66 0.98 -5.93
C LEU A 18 -18.42 0.91 -5.08
N TRP A 19 -17.45 1.79 -5.35
CA TRP A 19 -16.25 1.87 -4.53
C TRP A 19 -16.54 2.57 -3.21
N GLN A 20 -15.99 2.01 -2.14
CA GLN A 20 -16.00 2.61 -0.82
C GLN A 20 -14.54 2.86 -0.45
N VAL A 21 -14.24 4.04 0.03
CA VAL A 21 -12.87 4.40 0.41
C VAL A 21 -12.92 5.09 1.77
N VAL A 22 -12.15 4.58 2.73
CA VAL A 22 -12.12 5.19 4.07
C VAL A 22 -10.69 5.38 4.51
N LEU A 23 -10.46 6.46 5.25
CA LEU A 23 -9.17 6.72 5.87
C LEU A 23 -9.12 5.96 7.20
N LEU A 24 -8.09 5.13 7.36
CA LEU A 24 -7.88 4.41 8.62
C LEU A 24 -7.01 5.26 9.54
N PRO A 25 -7.11 5.07 10.86
CA PRO A 25 -6.17 5.75 11.76
C PRO A 25 -4.75 5.36 11.38
N PRO A 26 -3.79 6.31 11.35
CA PRO A 26 -2.41 5.97 10.97
C PRO A 26 -1.80 4.85 11.81
N SER A 27 -2.17 4.76 13.08
CA SER A 27 -1.67 3.70 13.96
C SER A 27 -2.03 2.30 13.48
N THR A 28 -3.08 2.18 12.64
CA THR A 28 -3.46 0.91 12.06
C THR A 28 -2.33 0.34 11.20
N GLY A 29 -1.54 1.20 10.58
CA GLY A 29 -0.43 0.81 9.74
C GLY A 29 0.90 0.64 10.47
N ASP A 30 0.91 0.69 11.80
CA ASP A 30 2.15 0.52 12.56
C ASP A 30 2.71 -0.89 12.44
N THR A 31 1.84 -1.88 12.26
CA THR A 31 2.24 -3.26 12.01
C THR A 31 1.43 -3.82 10.85
N LEU A 32 2.01 -4.79 10.17
CA LEU A 32 1.29 -5.44 9.07
C LEU A 32 0.08 -6.20 9.58
N GLU A 33 0.20 -6.87 10.73
CA GLU A 33 -0.91 -7.62 11.32
C GLU A 33 -2.10 -6.70 11.63
N GLY A 34 -1.82 -5.55 12.23
CA GLY A 34 -2.87 -4.58 12.54
C GLY A 34 -3.57 -4.08 11.27
N LEU A 35 -2.79 -3.81 10.24
CA LEU A 35 -3.32 -3.36 8.97
C LEU A 35 -4.20 -4.44 8.32
N VAL A 36 -3.71 -5.67 8.26
CA VAL A 36 -4.46 -6.79 7.68
C VAL A 36 -5.78 -7.00 8.43
N ASN A 37 -5.75 -6.93 9.75
CA ASN A 37 -6.97 -7.10 10.55
C ASN A 37 -7.99 -6.00 10.28
N ALA A 38 -7.52 -4.76 10.14
CA ALA A 38 -8.40 -3.64 9.82
C ALA A 38 -9.03 -3.80 8.43
N LEU A 39 -8.26 -4.27 7.46
CA LEU A 39 -8.77 -4.50 6.12
C LEU A 39 -9.79 -5.64 6.11
N ARG A 40 -9.50 -6.69 6.87
CA ARG A 40 -10.39 -7.86 6.93
C ARG A 40 -11.73 -7.52 7.57
N ALA A 41 -11.78 -6.48 8.39
CA ALA A 41 -13.01 -6.06 9.04
C ALA A 41 -13.97 -5.33 8.09
N GLN A 42 -13.53 -4.94 6.89
CA GLN A 42 -14.37 -4.23 5.94
C GLN A 42 -15.22 -5.21 5.12
N PRO A 43 -16.41 -4.80 4.67
CA PRO A 43 -17.34 -5.72 4.01
C PRO A 43 -17.12 -5.86 2.49
N GLY A 44 -15.89 -5.87 2.04
CA GLY A 44 -15.58 -5.95 0.61
C GLY A 44 -15.95 -7.29 0.00
N GLU A 45 -16.67 -7.27 -1.10
CA GLU A 45 -17.10 -8.48 -1.79
C GLU A 45 -15.99 -9.15 -2.59
N GLY A 46 -15.10 -8.36 -3.16
CA GLY A 46 -13.97 -8.87 -3.93
C GLY A 46 -12.64 -8.65 -3.25
N GLY A 47 -12.66 -8.58 -1.91
CA GLY A 47 -11.48 -8.30 -1.14
C GLY A 47 -11.33 -6.82 -0.84
N VAL A 48 -10.43 -6.48 0.05
CA VAL A 48 -10.19 -5.11 0.48
C VAL A 48 -8.75 -4.74 0.17
N LEU A 49 -8.56 -3.58 -0.42
CA LEU A 49 -7.24 -3.07 -0.77
C LEU A 49 -6.80 -2.02 0.24
N GLY A 50 -5.60 -2.18 0.78
CA GLY A 50 -4.98 -1.17 1.62
C GLY A 50 -3.93 -0.42 0.83
N LEU A 51 -3.96 0.92 0.92
CA LEU A 51 -2.99 1.80 0.28
C LEU A 51 -2.32 2.57 1.40
N VAL A 52 -1.04 2.34 1.61
CA VAL A 52 -0.31 2.88 2.76
C VAL A 52 0.96 3.58 2.28
N SER A 53 1.12 4.85 2.69
CA SER A 53 2.35 5.60 2.44
C SER A 53 3.12 5.69 3.74
N VAL A 54 4.41 5.39 3.72
CA VAL A 54 5.23 5.35 4.92
C VAL A 54 6.41 6.30 4.78
N ALA A 55 6.49 7.25 5.69
CA ALA A 55 7.63 8.19 5.81
C ALA A 55 7.94 8.94 4.52
N GLU A 56 6.97 9.02 3.62
CA GLU A 56 7.15 9.61 2.29
C GLU A 56 8.29 8.95 1.51
N GLU A 57 8.68 7.74 1.91
CA GLU A 57 9.79 7.01 1.29
C GLU A 57 9.35 5.80 0.47
N PHE A 58 8.26 5.16 0.88
CA PHE A 58 7.75 4.01 0.13
C PHE A 58 6.28 3.81 0.39
N PHE A 59 5.66 2.96 -0.43
CA PHE A 59 4.27 2.59 -0.19
C PHE A 59 4.09 1.08 -0.13
N LEU A 60 2.98 0.68 0.48
CA LEU A 60 2.54 -0.70 0.51
C LEU A 60 1.18 -0.79 -0.13
N LEU A 61 0.98 -1.84 -0.94
CA LEU A 61 -0.34 -2.23 -1.37
C LEU A 61 -0.60 -3.58 -0.71
N VAL A 62 -1.70 -3.68 0.01
CA VAL A 62 -2.07 -4.91 0.72
C VAL A 62 -3.46 -5.31 0.28
N ARG A 63 -3.61 -6.49 -0.31
CA ARG A 63 -4.91 -6.98 -0.75
C ARG A 63 -5.31 -8.15 0.11
N VAL A 64 -6.42 -8.01 0.81
CA VAL A 64 -6.95 -9.08 1.66
C VAL A 64 -8.18 -9.66 1.00
N LEU A 65 -8.14 -10.95 0.68
CA LEU A 65 -9.22 -11.65 0.01
C LEU A 65 -9.45 -12.96 0.77
N GLY A 66 -10.39 -12.96 1.72
CA GLY A 66 -10.57 -14.08 2.62
C GLY A 66 -9.34 -14.29 3.47
N GLU A 67 -8.75 -15.47 3.39
CA GLU A 67 -7.53 -15.76 4.15
C GLU A 67 -6.28 -15.42 3.36
N GLU A 68 -6.43 -15.09 2.09
CA GLU A 68 -5.30 -14.75 1.24
C GLU A 68 -4.91 -13.30 1.44
N VAL A 69 -3.62 -13.04 1.56
CA VAL A 69 -3.08 -11.69 1.65
C VAL A 69 -2.03 -11.53 0.57
N ARG A 70 -2.24 -10.57 -0.31
CA ARG A 70 -1.28 -10.23 -1.36
C ARG A 70 -0.64 -8.91 -0.98
N LEU A 71 0.63 -8.77 -1.23
CA LEU A 71 1.41 -7.65 -0.72
C LEU A 71 2.42 -7.18 -1.74
N LEU A 72 2.52 -5.87 -1.91
CA LEU A 72 3.53 -5.25 -2.75
C LEU A 72 4.20 -4.13 -1.98
N VAL A 73 5.53 -4.11 -1.99
CA VAL A 73 6.35 -3.07 -1.38
C VAL A 73 7.03 -2.32 -2.51
N SER A 74 6.96 -0.99 -2.52
CA SER A 74 7.53 -0.21 -3.61
C SER A 74 9.05 -0.10 -3.56
N ASP A 75 9.65 -0.19 -2.37
CA ASP A 75 11.09 -0.08 -2.21
C ASP A 75 11.56 -0.83 -0.97
N ILE A 76 12.29 -1.93 -1.18
CA ILE A 76 12.74 -2.76 -0.07
C ILE A 76 13.77 -2.06 0.82
N TYR A 77 14.58 -1.16 0.25
CA TYR A 77 15.59 -0.46 1.03
C TYR A 77 14.96 0.50 2.03
N ALA A 78 13.99 1.27 1.58
CA ALA A 78 13.27 2.18 2.48
C ALA A 78 12.46 1.38 3.50
N ALA A 79 11.85 0.28 3.07
CA ALA A 79 11.00 -0.53 3.94
C ALA A 79 11.75 -1.08 5.15
N GLU A 80 13.03 -1.40 4.99
CA GLU A 80 13.83 -1.95 6.08
C GLU A 80 13.99 -1.00 7.26
N GLU A 81 13.77 0.28 7.06
CA GLU A 81 13.97 1.27 8.10
C GLU A 81 12.75 1.47 9.00
N TRP A 82 11.64 0.81 8.70
CA TRP A 82 10.39 1.02 9.42
C TRP A 82 9.74 -0.30 9.82
N PRO A 83 9.12 -0.37 11.01
CA PRO A 83 8.53 -1.64 11.50
C PRO A 83 7.55 -2.30 10.54
N VAL A 84 6.61 -1.55 9.96
CA VAL A 84 5.63 -2.15 9.05
C VAL A 84 6.32 -2.65 7.79
N GLY A 85 7.36 -1.95 7.34
CA GLY A 85 8.13 -2.37 6.19
C GLY A 85 8.87 -3.66 6.45
N LEU A 86 9.50 -3.77 7.62
CA LEU A 86 10.18 -5.00 8.02
C LEU A 86 9.21 -6.17 8.09
N ASP A 87 8.02 -5.94 8.63
CA ASP A 87 6.97 -6.97 8.67
C ASP A 87 6.63 -7.46 7.27
N ALA A 88 6.50 -6.52 6.33
CA ALA A 88 6.16 -6.85 4.95
C ALA A 88 7.27 -7.67 4.29
N LEU A 89 8.50 -7.25 4.47
CA LEU A 89 9.64 -7.97 3.88
C LEU A 89 9.77 -9.37 4.45
N GLU A 90 9.55 -9.51 5.76
CA GLU A 90 9.61 -10.81 6.42
C GLU A 90 8.53 -11.73 5.86
N ARG A 91 7.32 -11.20 5.68
CA ARG A 91 6.21 -11.99 5.12
C ARG A 91 6.49 -12.42 3.70
N LEU A 92 7.19 -11.59 2.93
CA LEU A 92 7.55 -11.90 1.54
C LEU A 92 8.79 -12.79 1.44
N GLY A 93 9.49 -13.01 2.54
CA GLY A 93 10.71 -13.82 2.53
C GLY A 93 11.90 -13.11 1.93
N ILE A 94 11.91 -11.78 1.98
CA ILE A 94 12.99 -10.97 1.42
C ILE A 94 14.10 -10.84 2.45
N PRO A 95 15.34 -11.21 2.11
CA PRO A 95 16.45 -11.10 3.06
C PRO A 95 16.88 -9.66 3.27
N SER A 96 17.66 -9.45 4.34
CA SER A 96 18.20 -8.13 4.63
C SER A 96 19.07 -7.61 3.47
N THR A 97 18.99 -6.31 3.23
CA THR A 97 19.77 -5.65 2.18
C THR A 97 20.94 -4.86 2.76
N GLU A 98 21.35 -5.17 3.98
CA GLU A 98 22.41 -4.41 4.65
C GLU A 98 23.70 -4.30 3.84
N ASP A 99 23.99 -5.31 3.04
CA ASP A 99 25.21 -5.33 2.22
C ASP A 99 25.01 -4.77 0.82
N ASP A 100 23.80 -4.38 0.50
CA ASP A 100 23.51 -3.84 -0.84
C ASP A 100 23.77 -2.34 -0.84
N GLU A 101 24.33 -1.86 -1.93
CA GLU A 101 24.64 -0.46 -2.08
C GLU A 101 23.83 0.24 -3.19
N SER A 102 22.73 -0.35 -3.59
CA SER A 102 21.91 0.24 -4.63
C SER A 102 21.21 1.50 -4.14
N GLU A 103 21.21 2.52 -4.98
CA GLU A 103 20.50 3.76 -4.68
C GLU A 103 19.13 3.82 -5.35
N ASP A 104 18.86 2.85 -6.23
CA ASP A 104 17.59 2.82 -6.95
C ASP A 104 16.55 2.07 -6.15
N PRO A 105 15.29 2.53 -6.14
CA PRO A 105 14.21 1.80 -5.48
C PRO A 105 14.08 0.40 -6.06
N GLN A 106 13.81 -0.55 -5.20
CA GLN A 106 13.65 -1.95 -5.61
C GLN A 106 12.32 -2.48 -5.08
N PRO A 107 11.33 -2.67 -5.95
CA PRO A 107 10.05 -3.21 -5.48
C PRO A 107 10.14 -4.71 -5.23
N ALA A 108 9.24 -5.21 -4.39
CA ALA A 108 9.12 -6.63 -4.12
C ALA A 108 7.69 -6.98 -3.79
N GLY A 109 7.30 -8.18 -4.12
CA GLY A 109 5.97 -8.69 -3.81
C GLY A 109 5.20 -9.06 -5.05
N ASP A 110 3.87 -9.03 -4.92
CA ASP A 110 2.97 -9.50 -5.96
C ASP A 110 2.53 -8.37 -6.88
N LEU A 111 3.08 -8.34 -8.10
CA LEU A 111 2.71 -7.33 -9.09
C LEU A 111 1.29 -7.51 -9.61
N LYS A 112 0.66 -8.64 -9.28
CA LYS A 112 -0.73 -8.89 -9.67
C LYS A 112 -1.71 -8.46 -8.59
N VAL A 113 -1.24 -7.76 -7.59
CA VAL A 113 -2.04 -7.39 -6.42
C VAL A 113 -3.33 -6.66 -6.78
N VAL A 114 -3.33 -5.90 -7.87
CA VAL A 114 -4.52 -5.17 -8.34
C VAL A 114 -4.83 -5.43 -9.82
N ASP A 115 -4.34 -6.52 -10.40
CA ASP A 115 -4.56 -6.77 -11.82
C ASP A 115 -6.04 -7.00 -12.15
N ASP A 116 -6.80 -7.59 -11.24
CA ASP A 116 -8.23 -7.78 -11.44
C ASP A 116 -9.04 -6.49 -11.30
N PHE A 117 -8.42 -5.44 -10.77
CA PHE A 117 -9.04 -4.12 -10.69
C PHE A 117 -8.68 -3.23 -11.88
N GLY A 118 -7.88 -3.72 -12.80
CA GLY A 118 -7.58 -2.99 -14.03
C GLY A 118 -6.17 -2.42 -14.13
N VAL A 119 -5.31 -2.66 -13.14
CA VAL A 119 -3.90 -2.22 -13.21
C VAL A 119 -3.04 -3.47 -13.35
N GLY A 120 -2.66 -3.76 -14.58
CA GLY A 120 -1.89 -4.96 -14.87
C GLY A 120 -0.43 -4.86 -14.45
N VAL A 121 0.25 -5.97 -14.56
CA VAL A 121 1.65 -6.09 -14.15
C VAL A 121 2.55 -5.04 -14.83
N VAL A 122 2.40 -4.90 -16.14
CA VAL A 122 3.25 -3.95 -16.90
C VAL A 122 3.00 -2.51 -16.47
N GLU A 123 1.73 -2.14 -16.27
CA GLU A 123 1.39 -0.80 -15.85
C GLU A 123 1.97 -0.50 -14.47
N LEU A 124 1.89 -1.47 -13.57
CA LEU A 124 2.38 -1.31 -12.22
C LEU A 124 3.92 -1.22 -12.22
N GLU A 125 4.58 -2.02 -13.03
CA GLU A 125 6.03 -1.95 -13.15
C GLU A 125 6.49 -0.59 -13.65
N LEU A 126 5.79 -0.03 -14.64
CA LEU A 126 6.13 1.29 -15.17
C LEU A 126 5.97 2.37 -14.11
N LEU A 127 4.93 2.25 -13.30
CA LEU A 127 4.69 3.20 -12.23
C LEU A 127 5.77 3.11 -11.15
N LEU A 128 6.18 1.88 -10.82
CA LEU A 128 7.22 1.67 -9.81
C LEU A 128 8.59 2.15 -10.27
N ASP A 129 8.82 2.17 -11.58
CA ASP A 129 10.08 2.65 -12.14
C ASP A 129 10.17 4.18 -12.19
N ASP A 130 9.06 4.87 -11.93
CA ASP A 130 9.04 6.32 -12.01
C ASP A 130 9.59 6.90 -10.70
N ASP A 131 10.87 7.24 -10.69
CA ASP A 131 11.53 7.75 -9.49
C ASP A 131 11.30 9.23 -9.23
N GLU A 132 10.53 9.88 -10.09
CA GLU A 132 10.17 11.28 -9.87
C GLU A 132 8.87 11.43 -9.11
N MET A 133 8.13 10.35 -8.91
CA MET A 133 6.87 10.39 -8.18
C MET A 133 7.09 10.03 -6.70
N TRP A 134 6.42 10.76 -5.83
CA TRP A 134 6.38 10.44 -4.41
C TRP A 134 5.41 9.27 -4.18
N PRO A 135 5.54 8.54 -3.07
CA PRO A 135 4.64 7.41 -2.79
C PRO A 135 3.17 7.77 -2.83
N ASP A 136 2.78 8.92 -2.29
CA ASP A 136 1.39 9.35 -2.31
C ASP A 136 0.89 9.61 -3.73
N GLU A 137 1.76 10.14 -4.58
CA GLU A 137 1.43 10.36 -5.98
C GLU A 137 1.26 9.06 -6.73
N GLN A 138 2.11 8.09 -6.44
CA GLN A 138 2.01 6.77 -7.06
C GLN A 138 0.72 6.08 -6.64
N LEU A 139 0.37 6.17 -5.36
CA LEU A 139 -0.87 5.58 -4.86
C LEU A 139 -2.10 6.27 -5.46
N ALA A 140 -2.06 7.60 -5.60
CA ALA A 140 -3.15 8.33 -6.22
C ALA A 140 -3.35 7.93 -7.67
N THR A 141 -2.26 7.69 -8.39
CA THR A 141 -2.32 7.24 -9.77
C THR A 141 -2.96 5.84 -9.86
N ILE A 142 -2.57 4.95 -8.95
CA ILE A 142 -3.15 3.61 -8.89
C ILE A 142 -4.65 3.70 -8.62
N ALA A 143 -5.04 4.49 -7.64
CA ALA A 143 -6.45 4.68 -7.29
C ALA A 143 -7.25 5.20 -8.48
N SER A 144 -6.68 6.17 -9.20
CA SER A 144 -7.33 6.76 -10.36
C SER A 144 -7.53 5.73 -11.48
N ARG A 145 -6.53 4.91 -11.72
CA ARG A 145 -6.61 3.89 -12.77
C ARG A 145 -7.61 2.79 -12.43
N ILE A 146 -7.74 2.46 -11.14
CA ILE A 146 -8.73 1.49 -10.69
C ILE A 146 -10.13 2.07 -10.78
N GLY A 147 -10.28 3.37 -10.51
CA GLY A 147 -11.56 4.07 -10.64
C GLY A 147 -12.06 4.75 -9.38
N PHE A 148 -11.25 4.85 -8.32
CA PHE A 148 -11.67 5.53 -7.10
C PHE A 148 -10.76 6.71 -6.72
N GLY A 149 -10.10 7.30 -7.72
CA GLY A 149 -9.16 8.40 -7.44
C GLY A 149 -9.79 9.58 -6.70
N GLU A 150 -11.01 9.96 -7.08
CA GLU A 150 -11.69 11.08 -6.41
C GLU A 150 -12.01 10.76 -4.96
N LEU A 151 -12.45 9.54 -4.70
CA LEU A 151 -12.76 9.10 -3.34
C LEU A 151 -11.48 9.03 -2.51
N PHE A 152 -10.39 8.60 -3.12
CA PHE A 152 -9.08 8.55 -2.48
C PHE A 152 -8.65 9.95 -2.05
N ASP A 153 -8.78 10.94 -2.95
CA ASP A 153 -8.42 12.32 -2.64
C ASP A 153 -9.26 12.87 -1.49
N VAL A 154 -10.57 12.58 -1.51
CA VAL A 154 -11.47 13.03 -0.45
C VAL A 154 -11.07 12.41 0.89
N ALA A 155 -10.70 11.12 0.88
CA ALA A 155 -10.28 10.46 2.11
C ALA A 155 -9.03 11.13 2.69
N LEU A 156 -8.06 11.47 1.83
CA LEU A 156 -6.84 12.12 2.28
C LEU A 156 -7.07 13.52 2.84
N GLU A 157 -8.12 14.19 2.39
CA GLU A 157 -8.45 15.52 2.92
C GLU A 157 -8.85 15.46 4.40
N GLN A 158 -9.15 14.28 4.91
CA GLN A 158 -9.53 14.10 6.30
C GLN A 158 -8.32 13.96 7.22
N LEU A 159 -7.12 13.90 6.65
CA LEU A 159 -5.92 13.81 7.46
C LEU A 159 -5.73 15.07 8.29
N PRO A 160 -5.37 14.94 9.56
CA PRO A 160 -5.07 16.13 10.38
C PRO A 160 -3.77 16.77 9.90
N ASP A 161 -3.68 18.06 10.09
CA ASP A 161 -2.47 18.81 9.70
C ASP A 161 -1.32 18.59 10.66
#